data_b8bc960e8cf95314bf76160c9b8ce993
#
_entry.id   b8bc960e8cf95314bf76160c9b8ce993
#
_cell.length_a   1.000
_cell.length_b   1.000
_cell.length_c   1.000
_cell.angle_alpha   90.00
_cell.angle_beta   90.00
_cell.angle_gamma   90.00
#
_symmetry.space_group_name_H-M   'P 1'
#
loop_
_entity.id
_entity.type
_entity.pdbx_description
1 polymer ?
#
loop_
_entity_poly.entity_id
_entity_poly.type
_entity_poly.pdbx_seq_one_letter_code
_entity_poly.pdbx_strand_id
1 'polypeptide(L)' 'MNNKSWKPEVKVEGKWSTNGLRFATEVEAYESAMQTRMRWWLVDDVRATESEDAVNYQMTEGKLVAVSN' A
#
# COMPACT_ATOMS: atom_id res chain seq x y z
N MET A 1 -22.25 1.60 -4.41
CA MET A 1 -21.27 1.74 -3.34
C MET A 1 -19.86 1.65 -3.88
N ASN A 2 -19.03 2.57 -3.46
CA ASN A 2 -17.66 2.61 -3.90
C ASN A 2 -16.83 1.60 -3.14
N ASN A 3 -16.30 0.62 -3.87
CA ASN A 3 -15.31 -0.30 -3.31
C ASN A 3 -13.91 0.23 -3.56
N LYS A 4 -13.76 1.55 -3.43
CA LYS A 4 -12.45 2.14 -3.67
C LYS A 4 -11.52 1.85 -2.51
N SER A 5 -10.30 1.54 -2.86
CA SER A 5 -9.23 1.33 -1.92
C SER A 5 -7.97 2.03 -2.43
N TRP A 6 -6.92 1.94 -1.64
CA TRP A 6 -5.63 2.49 -2.02
C TRP A 6 -4.59 1.39 -1.95
N LYS A 7 -3.74 1.33 -2.94
CA LYS A 7 -2.70 0.31 -2.98
C LYS A 7 -1.32 0.96 -2.88
N PRO A 8 -0.41 0.33 -2.13
CA PRO A 8 0.97 0.81 -2.06
C PRO A 8 1.70 0.42 -3.33
N GLU A 9 2.54 1.33 -3.82
CA GLU A 9 3.39 1.03 -4.97
C GLU A 9 4.82 1.46 -4.67
N VAL A 10 5.76 0.65 -5.10
CA VAL A 10 7.19 0.95 -4.97
C VAL A 10 7.82 0.91 -6.34
N LYS A 11 8.79 1.78 -6.54
CA LYS A 11 9.53 1.87 -7.80
C LYS A 11 10.88 1.21 -7.63
N VAL A 12 11.14 0.21 -8.44
CA VAL A 12 12.42 -0.52 -8.42
C VAL A 12 12.93 -0.57 -9.85
N GLU A 13 14.13 -0.09 -10.06
CA GLU A 13 14.77 -0.07 -11.37
C GLU A 13 13.89 0.59 -12.43
N GLY A 14 13.25 1.69 -12.06
CA GLY A 14 12.43 2.47 -12.97
C GLY A 14 11.03 1.92 -13.22
N LYS A 15 10.65 0.83 -12.54
CA LYS A 15 9.35 0.21 -12.72
C LYS A 15 8.54 0.24 -11.44
N TRP A 16 7.27 0.60 -11.56
CA TRP A 16 6.35 0.58 -10.43
C TRP A 16 5.78 -0.83 -10.23
N SER A 17 5.76 -1.27 -8.98
CA SER A 17 5.21 -2.57 -8.60
C SER A 17 4.27 -2.39 -7.43
N THR A 18 3.26 -3.25 -7.34
CA THR A 18 2.33 -3.26 -6.23
C THR A 18 2.19 -4.68 -5.72
N ASN A 19 1.51 -4.81 -4.60
CA ASN A 19 1.20 -6.11 -4.02
C ASN A 19 -0.32 -6.23 -3.84
N GLY A 20 -0.77 -7.26 -3.15
CA GLY A 20 -2.19 -7.48 -2.94
C GLY A 20 -2.82 -6.67 -1.82
N LEU A 21 -2.07 -5.77 -1.19
CA LEU A 21 -2.59 -4.97 -0.08
C LEU A 21 -3.47 -3.85 -0.60
N ARG A 22 -4.64 -3.69 0.02
CA ARG A 22 -5.61 -2.66 -0.33
C ARG A 22 -6.11 -2.00 0.95
N PHE A 23 -5.89 -0.70 1.07
CA PHE A 23 -6.19 0.07 2.29
C PHE A 23 -7.34 1.02 2.05
N ALA A 24 -8.01 1.42 3.12
CA ALA A 24 -9.14 2.34 3.04
C ALA A 24 -8.70 3.78 2.74
N THR A 25 -7.46 4.14 3.09
CA THR A 25 -6.97 5.51 2.92
C THR A 25 -5.63 5.54 2.21
N GLU A 26 -5.38 6.66 1.55
CA GLU A 26 -4.12 6.90 0.89
C GLU A 26 -2.94 6.89 1.86
N VAL A 27 -3.15 7.47 3.05
CA VAL A 27 -2.10 7.54 4.07
C VAL A 27 -1.64 6.15 4.48
N GLU A 28 -2.59 5.24 4.69
CA GLU A 28 -2.24 3.87 5.07
C GLU A 28 -1.44 3.17 3.99
N ALA A 29 -1.86 3.31 2.73
CA ALA A 29 -1.15 2.69 1.61
C ALA A 29 0.26 3.28 1.47
N TYR A 30 0.38 4.59 1.61
CA TYR A 30 1.68 5.26 1.53
C TYR A 30 2.61 4.79 2.65
N GLU A 31 2.08 4.67 3.87
CA GLU A 31 2.86 4.18 5.00
C GLU A 31 3.37 2.76 4.76
N SER A 32 2.53 1.91 4.19
CA SER A 32 2.91 0.55 3.84
C SER A 32 4.06 0.54 2.82
N ALA A 33 3.95 1.39 1.79
CA ALA A 33 5.00 1.51 0.79
C ALA A 33 6.30 2.02 1.41
N MET A 34 6.22 2.96 2.33
CA MET A 34 7.40 3.47 3.02
C MET A 34 8.07 2.41 3.88
N GLN A 35 7.28 1.55 4.53
CA GLN A 35 7.85 0.45 5.30
C GLN A 35 8.61 -0.52 4.41
N THR A 36 8.10 -0.77 3.20
CA THR A 36 8.80 -1.60 2.22
C THR A 36 10.12 -0.96 1.83
N ARG A 37 10.12 0.35 1.61
CA ARG A 37 11.33 1.09 1.25
C ARG A 37 12.39 0.98 2.35
N MET A 38 11.97 1.04 3.60
CA MET A 38 12.89 0.96 4.74
C MET A 38 13.58 -0.40 4.84
N ARG A 39 12.94 -1.45 4.33
CA ARG A 39 13.48 -2.81 4.39
C ARG A 39 14.18 -3.24 3.11
N TRP A 40 13.96 -2.51 2.02
CA TRP A 40 14.47 -2.90 0.71
C TRP A 40 15.13 -1.70 0.04
N TRP A 41 16.44 -1.67 0.10
CA TRP A 41 17.23 -0.53 -0.36
C TRP A 41 17.12 -0.28 -1.87
N LEU A 42 16.68 -1.27 -2.64
CA LEU A 42 16.50 -1.10 -4.09
C LEU A 42 15.30 -0.24 -4.48
N VAL A 43 14.44 0.07 -3.52
CA VAL A 43 13.27 0.90 -3.79
C VAL A 43 13.70 2.36 -3.94
N ASP A 44 13.45 2.92 -5.12
CA ASP A 44 13.82 4.31 -5.46
C ASP A 44 12.76 5.30 -5.02
N ASP A 45 11.49 4.90 -5.05
CA ASP A 45 10.39 5.81 -4.78
C ASP A 45 9.18 5.01 -4.32
N VAL A 46 8.24 5.69 -3.70
CA VAL A 46 7.01 5.09 -3.20
C VAL A 46 5.83 6.00 -3.52
N ARG A 47 4.66 5.41 -3.64
CA ARG A 47 3.42 6.16 -3.82
C ARG A 47 2.23 5.29 -3.43
N ALA A 48 1.07 5.93 -3.29
CA ALA A 48 -0.20 5.24 -3.12
C ALA A 48 -1.08 5.62 -4.29
N THR A 49 -1.74 4.64 -4.89
CA THR A 49 -2.65 4.88 -6.01
C THR A 49 -4.01 4.26 -5.72
N GLU A 50 -5.04 4.79 -6.36
CA GLU A 50 -6.38 4.27 -6.17
C GLU A 50 -6.54 2.89 -6.81
N SER A 51 -7.38 2.08 -6.18
CA SER A 51 -7.72 0.76 -6.67
C SER A 51 -9.24 0.57 -6.54
N GLU A 52 -9.81 -0.24 -7.40
CA GLU A 52 -11.23 -0.59 -7.33
C GLU A 52 -11.45 -1.89 -6.55
N ASP A 53 -10.39 -2.48 -6.05
CA ASP A 53 -10.49 -3.69 -5.24
C ASP A 53 -11.01 -3.36 -3.84
N ALA A 54 -11.61 -4.36 -3.20
CA ALA A 54 -12.09 -4.19 -1.84
C ALA A 54 -10.92 -4.03 -0.87
N VAL A 55 -11.14 -3.26 0.19
CA VAL A 55 -10.17 -3.09 1.27
C VAL A 55 -9.97 -4.44 1.96
N ASN A 56 -8.71 -4.84 2.14
CA ASN A 56 -8.38 -6.11 2.80
C ASN A 56 -7.40 -5.97 3.95
N TYR A 57 -6.80 -4.80 4.12
CA TYR A 57 -5.84 -4.55 5.20
C TYR A 57 -6.01 -3.15 5.75
N GLN A 58 -5.54 -2.96 6.96
CA GLN A 58 -5.44 -1.64 7.58
C GLN A 58 -4.09 -1.48 8.23
N MET A 59 -3.65 -0.24 8.36
CA MET A 59 -2.40 0.08 9.04
C MET A 59 -2.77 0.71 10.38
N THR A 60 -2.47 0.01 11.47
CA THR A 60 -2.82 0.45 12.82
C THR A 60 -1.56 0.56 13.64
N GLU A 61 -1.22 1.77 14.07
CA GLU A 61 -0.05 2.03 14.88
C GLU A 61 1.22 1.45 14.26
N GLY A 62 1.36 1.62 12.94
CA GLY A 62 2.51 1.14 12.20
C GLY A 62 2.50 -0.35 11.92
N LYS A 63 1.41 -1.05 12.23
CA LYS A 63 1.30 -2.48 12.01
C LYS A 63 0.26 -2.80 10.96
N LEU A 64 0.57 -3.78 10.14
CA LEU A 64 -0.32 -4.27 9.10
C LEU A 64 -1.29 -5.29 9.70
N VAL A 65 -2.58 -5.02 9.58
CA VAL A 65 -3.62 -5.86 10.15
C VAL A 65 -4.63 -6.21 9.07
N ALA A 66 -4.95 -7.49 8.93
CA ALA A 66 -5.95 -7.93 7.97
C ALA A 66 -7.35 -7.46 8.42
N VAL A 67 -8.10 -6.94 7.47
CA VAL A 67 -9.49 -6.53 7.73
C VAL A 67 -10.38 -7.75 7.56
N SER A 68 -11.13 -8.03 8.62
CA SER A 68 -12.05 -9.16 8.63
C SER A 68 -13.43 -8.67 8.20
N ASN A 69 -14.04 -9.35 7.26
CA ASN A 69 -15.41 -9.05 6.82
C ASN A 69 -16.36 -10.04 7.43
#